data_37b045027cbe4772c2232b1755870948
#
_entry.id   37b045027cbe4772c2232b1755870948
#
_cell.length_a   1.000
_cell.length_b   1.000
_cell.length_c   1.000
_cell.angle_alpha   90.00
_cell.angle_beta   90.00
_cell.angle_gamma   90.00
#
_symmetry.space_group_name_H-M   'P 1'
#
loop_
_entity.id
_entity.type
_entity.pdbx_description
1 polymer ?
#
loop_
_entity_poly.entity_id
_entity_poly.type
_entity_poly.pdbx_seq_one_letter_code
_entity_poly.pdbx_strand_id
1 'polypeptide(L)'
;MGYDILRVHGTKVKGTIAGEEVQGSAYFQKVCVQAPSPPWYWGVLHFEDGSYLDWFLPHLAPTITARNPRPWKRRDIQHIGLSQGGLFHDAQHQRTERFARVEVIKTVSNRVEGTHGQSPGSPLPEFSVRMWNGRTTVQFKVEAVDRAHWHFDQPTRGGLWSHLTYNEYPLELKELEIKDEFGLRTRSSYGWARGNAEHSWGFLH
;
A
#
# COMPACT_ATOMS: atom_id res chain seq x y z
N MET A 1 14.68 -18.36 3.12
CA MET A 1 13.59 -17.55 2.54
C MET A 1 13.70 -16.16 3.15
N GLY A 2 13.82 -15.14 2.34
CA GLY A 2 13.97 -13.78 2.84
C GLY A 2 13.68 -12.75 1.76
N TYR A 3 13.52 -11.53 2.15
CA TYR A 3 13.50 -10.38 1.27
C TYR A 3 14.26 -9.23 1.91
N ASP A 4 14.95 -8.48 1.08
CA ASP A 4 15.61 -7.24 1.45
C ASP A 4 14.93 -6.09 0.74
N ILE A 5 14.56 -5.06 1.48
CA ILE A 5 13.92 -3.88 0.92
C ILE A 5 14.71 -2.64 1.32
N LEU A 6 15.26 -1.95 0.32
CA LEU A 6 15.75 -0.59 0.47
C LEU A 6 14.61 0.37 0.15
N ARG A 7 14.29 1.28 1.06
CA ARG A 7 13.26 2.32 0.89
C ARG A 7 13.86 3.70 1.09
N VAL A 8 13.54 4.61 0.20
CA VAL A 8 13.92 6.03 0.31
C VAL A 8 12.66 6.86 0.16
N HIS A 9 12.28 7.53 1.22
CA HIS A 9 11.11 8.39 1.30
C HIS A 9 11.47 9.86 1.12
N GLY A 10 10.50 10.67 0.67
CA GLY A 10 10.58 12.12 0.68
C GLY A 10 11.68 12.70 -0.23
N THR A 11 12.18 11.93 -1.20
CA THR A 11 13.16 12.41 -2.15
C THR A 11 12.56 13.52 -3.01
N LYS A 12 13.21 14.67 -3.04
CA LYS A 12 12.78 15.77 -3.92
C LYS A 12 13.03 15.41 -5.38
N VAL A 13 12.02 15.62 -6.20
CA VAL A 13 12.06 15.34 -7.65
C VAL A 13 11.74 16.60 -8.42
N LYS A 14 12.51 16.84 -9.47
CA LYS A 14 12.26 17.84 -10.50
C LYS A 14 12.64 17.25 -11.85
N GLY A 15 11.77 17.40 -12.84
CA GLY A 15 12.02 16.84 -14.18
C GLY A 15 10.87 17.10 -15.13
N THR A 16 10.80 16.32 -16.18
CA THR A 16 9.76 16.41 -17.21
C THR A 16 9.14 15.05 -17.43
N ILE A 17 7.82 14.97 -17.44
CA ILE A 17 7.06 13.77 -17.78
C ILE A 17 6.13 14.10 -18.95
N ALA A 18 6.25 13.36 -20.05
CA ALA A 18 5.47 13.58 -21.28
C ALA A 18 5.52 15.04 -21.81
N GLY A 19 6.64 15.74 -21.61
CA GLY A 19 6.83 17.12 -22.04
C GLY A 19 6.38 18.18 -21.02
N GLU A 20 5.75 17.80 -19.93
CA GLU A 20 5.32 18.71 -18.87
C GLU A 20 6.31 18.74 -17.71
N GLU A 21 6.64 19.93 -17.21
CA GLU A 21 7.48 20.08 -16.04
C GLU A 21 6.77 19.57 -14.79
N VAL A 22 7.47 18.73 -14.03
CA VAL A 22 6.97 18.18 -12.76
C VAL A 22 7.93 18.48 -11.63
N GLN A 23 7.36 18.76 -10.46
CA GLN A 23 8.10 18.94 -9.22
C GLN A 23 7.31 18.34 -8.07
N GLY A 24 8.01 17.66 -7.15
CA GLY A 24 7.33 17.02 -6.01
C GLY A 24 8.27 16.19 -5.15
N SER A 25 7.71 15.22 -4.48
CA SER A 25 8.43 14.20 -3.73
C SER A 25 8.25 12.83 -4.37
N ALA A 26 9.28 12.00 -4.24
CA ALA A 26 9.24 10.62 -4.72
C ALA A 26 9.53 9.64 -3.60
N TYR A 27 9.01 8.46 -3.78
CA TYR A 27 9.37 7.24 -3.09
C TYR A 27 10.18 6.36 -4.03
N PHE A 28 11.29 5.83 -3.53
CA PHE A 28 12.07 4.83 -4.23
C PHE A 28 12.14 3.55 -3.41
N GLN A 29 11.88 2.42 -4.05
CA GLN A 29 12.00 1.11 -3.44
C GLN A 29 12.82 0.18 -4.33
N LYS A 30 13.78 -0.52 -3.72
CA LYS A 30 14.45 -1.65 -4.34
C LYS A 30 14.15 -2.89 -3.51
N VAL A 31 13.53 -3.87 -4.14
CA VAL A 31 13.14 -5.13 -3.50
C VAL A 31 13.96 -6.28 -4.08
N CYS A 32 14.57 -7.07 -3.21
CA CYS A 32 15.18 -8.35 -3.55
C CYS A 32 14.39 -9.43 -2.82
N VAL A 33 13.72 -10.31 -3.57
CA VAL A 33 12.89 -11.38 -3.02
C VAL A 33 13.52 -12.73 -3.31
N GLN A 34 13.66 -13.54 -2.25
CA GLN A 34 13.94 -14.96 -2.35
C GLN A 34 12.61 -15.72 -2.12
N ALA A 35 11.97 -16.11 -3.20
CA ALA A 35 10.67 -16.77 -3.19
C ALA A 35 10.67 -18.06 -2.35
N PRO A 36 9.50 -18.51 -1.86
CA PRO A 36 8.16 -18.06 -2.15
C PRO A 36 7.76 -16.81 -1.37
N SER A 37 6.94 -15.94 -1.98
CA SER A 37 6.40 -14.75 -1.35
C SER A 37 4.88 -14.82 -1.24
N PRO A 38 4.31 -14.65 -0.05
CA PRO A 38 2.85 -14.53 0.11
C PRO A 38 2.35 -13.23 -0.52
N PRO A 39 1.07 -13.16 -0.86
CA PRO A 39 0.45 -11.91 -1.27
C PRO A 39 0.47 -10.88 -0.15
N TRP A 40 0.34 -9.60 -0.52
CA TRP A 40 0.48 -8.50 0.42
C TRP A 40 -0.48 -7.35 0.14
N TYR A 41 -0.69 -6.55 1.19
CA TYR A 41 -1.04 -5.14 1.11
C TYR A 41 0.20 -4.31 1.42
N TRP A 42 0.47 -3.35 0.61
CA TRP A 42 1.49 -2.34 0.85
C TRP A 42 0.97 -0.97 0.41
N GLY A 43 1.52 0.08 0.98
CA GLY A 43 1.29 1.41 0.45
C GLY A 43 2.13 2.47 1.12
N VAL A 44 2.12 3.64 0.52
CA VAL A 44 2.85 4.83 0.95
C VAL A 44 1.98 6.07 0.73
N LEU A 45 2.06 7.02 1.66
CA LEU A 45 1.53 8.37 1.51
C LEU A 45 2.61 9.39 1.78
N HIS A 46 2.67 10.43 0.96
CA HIS A 46 3.43 11.65 1.19
C HIS A 46 2.46 12.80 1.45
N PHE A 47 2.79 13.61 2.45
CA PHE A 47 2.02 14.76 2.88
C PHE A 47 2.66 16.07 2.41
N GLU A 48 1.87 17.12 2.35
CA GLU A 48 2.30 18.45 1.91
C GLU A 48 3.45 19.01 2.74
N ASP A 49 3.43 18.77 4.05
CA ASP A 49 4.43 19.26 5.01
C ASP A 49 5.75 18.47 4.99
N GLY A 50 5.88 17.46 4.15
CA GLY A 50 7.04 16.56 4.06
C GLY A 50 6.97 15.34 4.97
N SER A 51 5.91 15.18 5.76
CA SER A 51 5.62 13.94 6.47
C SER A 51 5.33 12.82 5.48
N TYR A 52 5.55 11.59 5.89
CA TYR A 52 5.21 10.40 5.10
C TYR A 52 4.89 9.20 5.98
N LEU A 53 4.12 8.27 5.44
CA LEU A 53 3.88 6.99 6.08
C LEU A 53 3.92 5.85 5.07
N ASP A 54 4.27 4.67 5.54
CA ASP A 54 4.10 3.43 4.80
C ASP A 54 3.48 2.34 5.68
N TRP A 55 2.90 1.34 5.03
CA TRP A 55 2.37 0.13 5.67
C TRP A 55 2.65 -1.09 4.82
N PHE A 56 2.84 -2.23 5.48
CA PHE A 56 3.04 -3.52 4.85
C PHE A 56 2.35 -4.63 5.65
N LEU A 57 1.53 -5.39 4.98
CA LEU A 57 0.82 -6.51 5.55
C LEU A 57 0.81 -7.70 4.58
N PRO A 58 1.78 -8.62 4.67
CA PRO A 58 1.69 -9.88 3.97
C PRO A 58 0.56 -10.71 4.59
N HIS A 59 -0.19 -11.41 3.74
CA HIS A 59 -1.34 -12.18 4.18
C HIS A 59 -1.37 -13.55 3.55
N LEU A 60 -1.83 -14.55 4.33
CA LEU A 60 -2.19 -15.86 3.83
C LEU A 60 -3.71 -15.97 3.88
N ALA A 61 -4.32 -16.31 2.78
CA ALA A 61 -5.73 -16.59 2.77
C ALA A 61 -6.01 -17.98 2.15
N PRO A 62 -7.13 -18.60 2.49
CA PRO A 62 -7.48 -19.94 1.98
C PRO A 62 -7.52 -20.05 0.46
N THR A 63 -7.67 -18.92 -0.22
CA THR A 63 -7.73 -18.83 -1.69
C THR A 63 -6.39 -18.51 -2.35
N ILE A 64 -5.29 -18.58 -1.61
CA ILE A 64 -3.93 -18.26 -2.12
C ILE A 64 -3.56 -19.09 -3.35
N THR A 65 -4.09 -20.31 -3.45
CA THR A 65 -3.88 -21.22 -4.56
C THR A 65 -4.99 -21.19 -5.61
N ALA A 66 -6.07 -20.44 -5.37
CA ALA A 66 -7.18 -20.39 -6.29
C ALA A 66 -6.86 -19.49 -7.49
N ARG A 67 -6.99 -20.00 -8.69
CA ARG A 67 -6.83 -19.25 -9.96
C ARG A 67 -7.88 -18.14 -10.16
N ASN A 68 -8.84 -18.02 -9.23
CA ASN A 68 -9.94 -17.08 -9.37
C ASN A 68 -9.58 -15.75 -8.70
N PRO A 69 -9.41 -14.64 -9.46
CA PRO A 69 -9.07 -13.31 -8.95
C PRO A 69 -10.24 -12.57 -8.29
N ARG A 70 -11.19 -13.31 -7.68
CA ARG A 70 -12.32 -12.66 -6.99
C ARG A 70 -11.82 -11.71 -5.89
N PRO A 71 -12.48 -10.56 -5.70
CA PRO A 71 -12.16 -9.67 -4.59
C PRO A 71 -12.33 -10.43 -3.26
N TRP A 72 -11.36 -10.29 -2.38
CA TRP A 72 -11.38 -10.91 -1.06
C TRP A 72 -12.53 -10.36 -0.24
N LYS A 73 -13.33 -11.22 0.35
CA LYS A 73 -14.32 -10.82 1.34
C LYS A 73 -13.61 -10.61 2.67
N ARG A 74 -14.13 -9.75 3.54
CA ARG A 74 -13.58 -9.49 4.89
C ARG A 74 -13.26 -10.77 5.67
N ARG A 75 -14.06 -11.81 5.54
CA ARG A 75 -13.86 -13.14 6.13
C ARG A 75 -12.70 -13.95 5.52
N ASP A 76 -12.30 -13.60 4.31
CA ASP A 76 -11.22 -14.28 3.59
C ASP A 76 -9.84 -13.71 3.99
N ILE A 77 -9.83 -12.61 4.73
CA ILE A 77 -8.64 -11.88 5.19
C ILE A 77 -8.36 -12.25 6.66
N GLN A 78 -8.44 -13.50 7.02
CA GLN A 78 -7.87 -13.95 8.28
C GLN A 78 -6.37 -14.10 8.09
N HIS A 79 -5.65 -13.10 8.56
CA HIS A 79 -4.20 -13.04 8.47
C HIS A 79 -3.55 -14.03 9.41
N ILE A 80 -2.76 -14.91 8.87
CA ILE A 80 -1.59 -15.35 9.62
C ILE A 80 -0.57 -14.26 9.37
N GLY A 81 -0.36 -13.38 10.35
CA GLY A 81 0.54 -12.25 10.22
C GLY A 81 1.98 -12.72 10.03
N LEU A 82 2.47 -12.60 8.82
CA LEU A 82 3.87 -12.80 8.50
C LEU A 82 4.48 -11.41 8.43
N SER A 83 5.37 -11.07 9.37
CA SER A 83 6.24 -9.87 9.27
C SER A 83 5.56 -8.58 8.78
N GLN A 84 4.47 -8.19 9.42
CA GLN A 84 3.80 -6.91 9.14
C GLN A 84 4.59 -5.74 9.72
N GLY A 85 4.41 -4.56 9.16
CA GLY A 85 5.05 -3.35 9.68
C GLY A 85 4.54 -2.09 9.02
N GLY A 86 4.79 -0.99 9.68
CA GLY A 86 4.52 0.34 9.17
C GLY A 86 5.47 1.37 9.75
N LEU A 87 5.49 2.53 9.13
CA LEU A 87 6.29 3.66 9.54
C LEU A 87 5.50 4.94 9.35
N PHE A 88 5.65 5.88 10.27
CA PHE A 88 5.19 7.25 10.11
C PHE A 88 6.32 8.20 10.48
N HIS A 89 6.72 9.04 9.54
CA HIS A 89 7.63 10.15 9.78
C HIS A 89 6.82 11.44 9.85
N ASP A 90 6.92 12.08 10.98
CA ASP A 90 6.31 13.38 11.26
C ASP A 90 7.35 14.48 11.05
N ALA A 91 7.23 15.22 9.98
CA ALA A 91 8.14 16.31 9.66
C ALA A 91 8.00 17.50 10.61
N GLN A 92 6.81 17.72 11.18
CA GLN A 92 6.56 18.82 12.11
C GLN A 92 7.31 18.62 13.45
N HIS A 93 7.41 17.37 13.90
CA HIS A 93 8.07 17.01 15.15
C HIS A 93 9.43 16.33 14.93
N GLN A 94 9.89 16.20 13.69
CA GLN A 94 11.15 15.53 13.30
C GLN A 94 11.28 14.12 13.91
N ARG A 95 10.20 13.37 13.91
CA ARG A 95 10.08 12.09 14.58
C ARG A 95 9.64 10.99 13.63
N THR A 96 10.22 9.81 13.82
CA THR A 96 9.83 8.62 13.05
C THR A 96 9.36 7.52 13.99
N GLU A 97 8.12 7.09 13.82
CA GLU A 97 7.51 5.99 14.53
C GLU A 97 7.49 4.73 13.68
N ARG A 98 7.76 3.59 14.31
CA ARG A 98 7.66 2.26 13.71
C ARG A 98 6.51 1.48 14.34
N PHE A 99 5.76 0.79 13.53
CA PHE A 99 4.60 0.02 13.94
C PHE A 99 4.83 -1.46 13.63
N ALA A 100 4.68 -2.29 14.67
CA ALA A 100 4.73 -3.75 14.52
C ALA A 100 3.35 -4.37 14.25
N ARG A 101 2.29 -3.57 14.35
CA ARG A 101 0.92 -4.02 14.13
C ARG A 101 0.25 -3.15 13.06
N VAL A 102 -0.30 -3.81 12.06
CA VAL A 102 -0.97 -3.20 10.92
C VAL A 102 -2.24 -3.99 10.62
N GLU A 103 -3.34 -3.29 10.48
CA GLU A 103 -4.60 -3.83 9.98
C GLU A 103 -4.98 -3.10 8.69
N VAL A 104 -5.44 -3.84 7.70
CA VAL A 104 -5.94 -3.30 6.44
C VAL A 104 -7.31 -3.91 6.15
N ILE A 105 -8.29 -3.07 5.91
CA ILE A 105 -9.62 -3.47 5.44
C ILE A 105 -9.83 -2.86 4.08
N LYS A 106 -10.02 -3.70 3.07
CA LYS A 106 -10.35 -3.29 1.70
C LYS A 106 -11.85 -3.37 1.49
N THR A 107 -12.43 -2.29 1.03
CA THR A 107 -13.82 -2.18 0.60
C THR A 107 -13.91 -1.69 -0.84
N VAL A 108 -15.10 -1.68 -1.40
CA VAL A 108 -15.34 -1.11 -2.73
C VAL A 108 -15.78 0.33 -2.55
N SER A 109 -15.13 1.26 -3.25
CA SER A 109 -15.55 2.66 -3.30
C SER A 109 -16.65 2.90 -4.33
N ASN A 110 -17.20 4.10 -4.33
CA ASN A 110 -18.14 4.54 -5.36
C ASN A 110 -17.44 4.98 -6.65
N ARG A 111 -16.12 5.03 -6.68
CA ARG A 111 -15.34 5.34 -7.87
C ARG A 111 -15.20 4.10 -8.76
N VAL A 112 -15.10 4.35 -10.04
CA VAL A 112 -14.81 3.34 -11.07
C VAL A 112 -13.57 3.74 -11.86
N GLU A 113 -12.90 2.75 -12.42
CA GLU A 113 -11.76 2.96 -13.30
C GLU A 113 -12.18 3.75 -14.55
N GLY A 114 -11.37 4.73 -14.93
CA GLY A 114 -11.64 5.61 -16.05
C GLY A 114 -11.60 4.91 -17.42
N THR A 115 -12.06 5.61 -18.45
CA THR A 115 -12.18 5.07 -19.84
C THR A 115 -10.85 4.67 -20.47
N HIS A 116 -9.73 5.23 -19.98
CA HIS A 116 -8.37 4.91 -20.44
C HIS A 116 -7.66 3.86 -19.58
N GLY A 117 -8.33 3.35 -18.55
CA GLY A 117 -7.79 2.30 -17.69
C GLY A 117 -7.77 0.93 -18.35
N GLN A 118 -7.14 -0.04 -17.67
CA GLN A 118 -7.05 -1.42 -18.15
C GLN A 118 -8.39 -2.18 -18.07
N SER A 119 -9.28 -1.74 -17.17
CA SER A 119 -10.59 -2.34 -16.95
C SER A 119 -11.64 -1.26 -16.69
N PRO A 120 -12.00 -0.46 -17.74
CA PRO A 120 -12.92 0.67 -17.61
C PRO A 120 -14.24 0.29 -16.95
N GLY A 121 -14.73 1.14 -16.06
CA GLY A 121 -15.98 0.93 -15.33
C GLY A 121 -15.90 -0.05 -14.16
N SER A 122 -14.76 -0.68 -13.93
CA SER A 122 -14.56 -1.57 -12.78
C SER A 122 -14.47 -0.78 -11.47
N PRO A 123 -15.12 -1.24 -10.39
CA PRO A 123 -15.06 -0.56 -9.11
C PRO A 123 -13.63 -0.46 -8.58
N LEU A 124 -13.28 0.71 -8.04
CA LEU A 124 -12.00 0.94 -7.38
C LEU A 124 -12.11 0.65 -5.87
N PRO A 125 -11.03 0.24 -5.22
CA PRO A 125 -11.04 -0.02 -3.79
C PRO A 125 -10.89 1.25 -2.94
N GLU A 126 -11.36 1.13 -1.72
CA GLU A 126 -11.02 1.98 -0.59
C GLU A 126 -10.32 1.10 0.46
N PHE A 127 -9.28 1.64 1.09
CA PHE A 127 -8.54 0.95 2.14
C PHE A 127 -8.65 1.74 3.44
N SER A 128 -9.10 1.07 4.50
CA SER A 128 -9.01 1.55 5.88
C SER A 128 -7.81 0.88 6.52
N VAL A 129 -6.87 1.66 6.99
CA VAL A 129 -5.62 1.17 7.58
C VAL A 129 -5.50 1.66 9.01
N ARG A 130 -5.07 0.77 9.90
CA ARG A 130 -4.72 1.08 11.27
C ARG A 130 -3.36 0.53 11.61
N MET A 131 -2.50 1.37 12.19
CA MET A 131 -1.17 1.00 12.68
C MET A 131 -1.03 1.43 14.13
N TRP A 132 -0.38 0.60 14.97
CA TRP A 132 -0.14 0.98 16.37
C TRP A 132 1.08 0.29 16.98
N ASN A 133 1.68 0.95 17.98
CA ASN A 133 2.86 0.44 18.71
C ASN A 133 2.75 0.56 20.24
N GLY A 134 1.55 0.82 20.77
CA GLY A 134 1.27 1.01 22.20
C GLY A 134 1.39 2.47 22.67
N ARG A 135 2.08 3.34 21.95
CA ARG A 135 2.19 4.78 22.23
C ARG A 135 1.45 5.62 21.20
N THR A 136 1.63 5.26 19.96
CA THR A 136 1.05 5.96 18.80
C THR A 136 0.08 5.05 18.09
N THR A 137 -1.05 5.61 17.69
CA THR A 137 -2.01 4.99 16.78
C THR A 137 -2.21 5.90 15.58
N VAL A 138 -2.08 5.34 14.39
CA VAL A 138 -2.37 6.00 13.11
C VAL A 138 -3.52 5.24 12.46
N GLN A 139 -4.61 5.94 12.16
CA GLN A 139 -5.75 5.40 11.43
C GLN A 139 -6.04 6.30 10.24
N PHE A 140 -6.25 5.71 9.09
CA PHE A 140 -6.56 6.48 7.90
C PHE A 140 -7.39 5.70 6.91
N LYS A 141 -8.06 6.44 6.05
CA LYS A 141 -8.82 5.90 4.94
C LYS A 141 -8.31 6.54 3.65
N VAL A 142 -8.00 5.71 2.68
CA VAL A 142 -7.54 6.12 1.35
C VAL A 142 -8.41 5.50 0.28
N GLU A 143 -8.68 6.26 -0.75
CA GLU A 143 -9.48 5.83 -1.90
C GLU A 143 -8.60 5.76 -3.14
N ALA A 144 -8.67 4.67 -3.88
CA ALA A 144 -8.03 4.55 -5.18
C ALA A 144 -8.68 5.51 -6.18
N VAL A 145 -7.85 6.20 -6.97
CA VAL A 145 -8.33 7.10 -8.02
C VAL A 145 -8.20 6.49 -9.41
N ASP A 146 -7.36 5.46 -9.52
CA ASP A 146 -7.15 4.66 -10.74
C ASP A 146 -6.53 3.31 -10.36
N ARG A 147 -6.28 2.45 -11.36
CA ARG A 147 -5.67 1.13 -11.18
C ARG A 147 -4.79 0.74 -12.35
N ALA A 148 -3.63 0.14 -12.05
CA ALA A 148 -2.89 -0.71 -12.96
C ALA A 148 -2.82 -2.12 -12.37
N HIS A 149 -2.81 -3.15 -13.22
CA HIS A 149 -2.69 -4.53 -12.77
C HIS A 149 -1.90 -5.40 -13.74
N TRP A 150 -1.27 -6.44 -13.17
CA TRP A 150 -0.53 -7.45 -13.91
C TRP A 150 -0.86 -8.85 -13.40
N HIS A 151 -0.80 -9.81 -14.30
CA HIS A 151 -0.90 -11.22 -13.98
C HIS A 151 0.43 -11.90 -14.28
N PHE A 152 1.02 -12.46 -13.22
CA PHE A 152 2.19 -13.34 -13.35
C PHE A 152 1.68 -14.77 -13.35
N ASP A 153 1.79 -15.45 -14.48
CA ASP A 153 1.40 -16.84 -14.65
C ASP A 153 2.50 -17.53 -15.46
N GLN A 154 3.55 -17.96 -14.76
CA GLN A 154 4.77 -18.47 -15.40
C GLN A 154 5.49 -19.51 -14.54
N PRO A 155 6.24 -20.43 -15.17
CA PRO A 155 7.11 -21.35 -14.44
C PRO A 155 8.26 -20.60 -13.79
N THR A 156 8.67 -21.07 -12.62
CA THR A 156 9.84 -20.60 -11.89
C THR A 156 10.88 -21.68 -11.73
N ARG A 157 12.01 -21.35 -11.11
CA ARG A 157 13.06 -22.34 -10.84
C ARG A 157 12.51 -23.50 -10.00
N GLY A 158 12.91 -24.73 -10.33
CA GLY A 158 12.47 -25.93 -9.62
C GLY A 158 11.13 -26.51 -10.07
N GLY A 159 10.57 -26.06 -11.20
CA GLY A 159 9.34 -26.60 -11.78
C GLY A 159 8.06 -26.16 -11.07
N LEU A 160 8.16 -25.19 -10.16
CA LEU A 160 6.99 -24.55 -9.53
C LEU A 160 6.39 -23.53 -10.50
N TRP A 161 5.14 -23.22 -10.31
CA TRP A 161 4.40 -22.28 -11.13
C TRP A 161 3.90 -21.11 -10.29
N SER A 162 4.29 -19.89 -10.66
CA SER A 162 3.81 -18.67 -10.01
C SER A 162 2.49 -18.24 -10.60
N HIS A 163 1.53 -18.00 -9.72
CA HIS A 163 0.22 -17.42 -10.03
C HIS A 163 0.01 -16.23 -9.11
N LEU A 164 0.34 -15.04 -9.56
CA LEU A 164 0.17 -13.81 -8.80
C LEU A 164 -0.60 -12.78 -9.62
N THR A 165 -1.66 -12.22 -9.06
CA THR A 165 -2.24 -10.98 -9.54
C THR A 165 -1.77 -9.84 -8.66
N TYR A 166 -1.24 -8.81 -9.28
CA TYR A 166 -0.67 -7.63 -8.66
C TYR A 166 -1.44 -6.41 -9.12
N ASN A 167 -1.92 -5.62 -8.18
CA ASN A 167 -2.60 -4.36 -8.47
C ASN A 167 -1.88 -3.21 -7.80
N GLU A 168 -1.86 -2.10 -8.48
CA GLU A 168 -1.32 -0.82 -8.06
C GLU A 168 -2.37 0.26 -8.19
N TYR A 169 -2.48 1.10 -7.16
CA TYR A 169 -3.53 2.10 -7.04
C TYR A 169 -2.93 3.44 -6.62
N PRO A 170 -2.96 4.48 -7.48
CA PRO A 170 -2.78 5.85 -7.02
C PRO A 170 -3.87 6.19 -6.00
N LEU A 171 -3.48 6.83 -4.88
CA LEU A 171 -4.34 7.04 -3.73
C LEU A 171 -4.61 8.51 -3.44
N GLU A 172 -5.80 8.78 -2.96
CA GLU A 172 -6.20 10.01 -2.31
C GLU A 172 -6.57 9.75 -0.86
N LEU A 173 -6.01 10.54 0.07
CA LEU A 173 -6.35 10.47 1.49
C LEU A 173 -7.73 11.08 1.73
N LYS A 174 -8.61 10.34 2.38
CA LYS A 174 -9.97 10.77 2.76
C LYS A 174 -10.05 11.15 4.23
N GLU A 175 -9.54 10.30 5.10
CA GLU A 175 -9.58 10.46 6.54
C GLU A 175 -8.20 10.16 7.15
N LEU A 176 -7.84 10.88 8.21
CA LEU A 176 -6.63 10.63 8.99
C LEU A 176 -6.88 10.99 10.45
N GLU A 177 -6.49 10.08 11.32
CA GLU A 177 -6.36 10.29 12.76
C GLU A 177 -4.99 9.77 13.22
N ILE A 178 -4.24 10.63 13.90
CA ILE A 178 -3.00 10.26 14.59
C ILE A 178 -3.17 10.63 16.05
N LYS A 179 -3.05 9.64 16.92
CA LYS A 179 -3.11 9.81 18.37
C LYS A 179 -1.79 9.38 18.99
N ASP A 180 -1.10 10.32 19.60
CA ASP A 180 0.19 10.14 20.28
C ASP A 180 0.33 11.12 21.46
N GLU A 181 1.57 11.30 21.94
CA GLU A 181 1.89 12.23 23.05
C GLU A 181 1.63 13.71 22.72
N PHE A 182 1.57 14.08 21.43
CA PHE A 182 1.24 15.44 20.98
C PHE A 182 -0.28 15.66 20.84
N GLY A 183 -1.09 14.64 21.15
CA GLY A 183 -2.55 14.70 21.10
C GLY A 183 -3.14 14.09 19.83
N LEU A 184 -4.37 14.48 19.53
CA LEU A 184 -5.10 14.04 18.36
C LEU A 184 -4.85 14.99 17.19
N ARG A 185 -4.32 14.47 16.10
CA ARG A 185 -4.10 15.18 14.84
C ARG A 185 -4.92 14.52 13.72
N THR A 186 -5.41 15.33 12.83
CA THR A 186 -6.28 14.87 11.73
C THR A 186 -5.72 15.29 10.39
N ARG A 187 -6.40 14.93 9.30
CA ARG A 187 -6.03 15.31 7.95
C ARG A 187 -5.75 16.81 7.79
N SER A 188 -6.54 17.67 8.47
CA SER A 188 -6.37 19.12 8.40
C SER A 188 -5.02 19.62 8.94
N SER A 189 -4.34 18.83 9.77
CA SER A 189 -3.01 19.16 10.31
C SER A 189 -1.88 18.99 9.28
N TYR A 190 -2.11 18.27 8.18
CA TYR A 190 -1.07 17.84 7.23
C TYR A 190 -1.29 18.32 5.79
N GLY A 191 -2.38 19.05 5.52
CA GLY A 191 -2.71 19.49 4.16
C GLY A 191 -3.13 18.32 3.24
N TRP A 192 -2.68 18.35 1.99
CA TRP A 192 -2.94 17.26 1.06
C TRP A 192 -2.03 16.05 1.33
N ALA A 193 -2.48 14.88 0.93
CA ALA A 193 -1.66 13.68 0.88
C ALA A 193 -1.98 12.87 -0.37
N ARG A 194 -0.94 12.34 -0.98
CA ARG A 194 -0.99 11.48 -2.18
C ARG A 194 -0.05 10.31 -1.99
N GLY A 195 -0.33 9.24 -2.66
CA GLY A 195 0.52 8.06 -2.60
C GLY A 195 0.07 6.95 -3.51
N ASN A 196 0.52 5.77 -3.19
CA ASN A 196 0.23 4.55 -3.93
C ASN A 196 -0.02 3.40 -2.97
N ALA A 197 -0.86 2.45 -3.39
CA ALA A 197 -1.02 1.18 -2.70
C ALA A 197 -0.90 0.01 -3.67
N GLU A 198 -0.38 -1.07 -3.14
CA GLU A 198 -0.33 -2.37 -3.79
C GLU A 198 -1.27 -3.34 -3.07
N HIS A 199 -1.93 -4.15 -3.84
CA HIS A 199 -2.65 -5.31 -3.34
C HIS A 199 -2.44 -6.48 -4.29
N SER A 200 -1.86 -7.53 -3.79
CA SER A 200 -1.68 -8.77 -4.54
C SER A 200 -2.48 -9.92 -3.95
N TRP A 201 -2.75 -10.90 -4.79
CA TRP A 201 -3.28 -12.20 -4.40
C TRP A 201 -2.70 -13.30 -5.29
N GLY A 202 -2.80 -14.55 -4.84
CA GLY A 202 -2.09 -15.66 -5.45
C GLY A 202 -0.76 -15.91 -4.76
N PHE A 203 0.20 -16.47 -5.48
CA PHE A 203 1.47 -16.88 -4.91
C PHE A 203 2.62 -16.69 -5.90
N LEU A 204 3.71 -16.14 -5.42
CA LEU A 204 4.97 -16.00 -6.14
C LEU A 204 5.96 -17.04 -5.60
N HIS A 205 6.42 -17.95 -6.47
CA HIS A 205 7.41 -18.97 -6.14
C HIS A 205 8.84 -18.56 -6.52
#